data_f8504477054a05ee7274cbd62cf894d9
#
_entry.id   f8504477054a05ee7274cbd62cf894d9
#
_cell.length_a   1.000
_cell.length_b   1.000
_cell.length_c   1.000
_cell.angle_alpha   90.00
_cell.angle_beta   90.00
_cell.angle_gamma   90.00
#
_symmetry.space_group_name_H-M   'P 1'
#
loop_
_entity.id
_entity.type
_entity.pdbx_description
1 polymer ?
#
loop_
_entity_poly.entity_id
_entity_poly.type
_entity_poly.pdbx_seq_one_letter_code
_entity_poly.pdbx_strand_id
1 'polypeptide(L)'
;MLRTLIHRLRASLRRGKFERQMDAEMRFHLEMETEKNILRGMSEEEARRAALRSFGGVEQSKEAYRDLSRFRLVEELWQDIRFSARLLLKQPGFLAVAVLTLSLGIGASTAIFTVVNGVLIRSLPYRDPSQLVWIDGLGIEWGNPYADESPWGWRDRVKSFEHVAAFGAHEGGVNLAGAGDAERIEALEVSANFFQTLGVSAVAGRLFEPEQERPEHWAVAVISSRLWQRRFDRAPDAIGKTIQINGKSFTIIGVAPPELQYPTKLDVWIPLSFVKTPDYFVFNSNSAETRVFARLKSGVTLAEAQAEMKAYSERVKLNRPIGVEPLFEELVGEVRQILALLMAAVGFVLLIACANVANLLLARSATRRKELAVRAALVALRHE
;
A
#
# COMPACT_ATOMS: atom_id res chain seq x y z
N MET A 1 -24.44 19.44 -21.82
CA MET A 1 -23.03 19.41 -21.40
C MET A 1 -22.28 18.17 -21.88
N LEU A 2 -22.76 16.96 -21.65
CA LEU A 2 -22.06 15.73 -22.09
C LEU A 2 -21.87 15.65 -23.61
N ARG A 3 -22.86 16.03 -24.41
CA ARG A 3 -22.77 16.10 -25.87
C ARG A 3 -21.73 17.11 -26.36
N THR A 4 -21.60 18.24 -25.68
CA THR A 4 -20.58 19.27 -25.98
C THR A 4 -19.19 18.79 -25.61
N LEU A 5 -19.06 18.05 -24.49
CA LEU A 5 -17.79 17.45 -24.07
C LEU A 5 -17.34 16.34 -25.02
N ILE A 6 -18.25 15.49 -25.44
CA ILE A 6 -18.01 14.42 -26.43
C ILE A 6 -17.68 15.01 -27.81
N HIS A 7 -18.35 16.11 -28.22
CA HIS A 7 -18.00 16.83 -29.44
C HIS A 7 -16.60 17.47 -29.36
N ARG A 8 -16.24 18.01 -28.20
CA ARG A 8 -14.90 18.61 -27.94
C ARG A 8 -13.81 17.56 -27.89
N LEU A 9 -14.04 16.41 -27.28
CA LEU A 9 -13.14 15.25 -27.31
C LEU A 9 -12.98 14.67 -28.71
N ARG A 10 -14.09 14.59 -29.50
CA ARG A 10 -14.02 14.21 -30.93
C ARG A 10 -13.29 15.24 -31.77
N ALA A 11 -13.39 16.51 -31.46
CA ALA A 11 -12.64 17.57 -32.15
C ALA A 11 -11.12 17.49 -31.84
N SER A 12 -10.74 17.13 -30.60
CA SER A 12 -9.35 16.83 -30.22
C SER A 12 -8.79 15.61 -30.95
N LEU A 13 -9.60 14.58 -31.16
CA LEU A 13 -9.25 13.38 -31.95
C LEU A 13 -9.22 13.63 -33.47
N ARG A 14 -9.76 14.77 -33.96
CA ARG A 14 -9.75 15.18 -35.38
C ARG A 14 -8.57 16.11 -35.73
N ARG A 15 -7.52 16.14 -34.91
CA ARG A 15 -6.29 16.91 -35.16
C ARG A 15 -5.77 16.77 -36.60
N GLY A 16 -5.78 15.57 -37.15
CA GLY A 16 -5.33 15.33 -38.53
C GLY A 16 -6.24 15.88 -39.65
N LYS A 17 -7.50 16.24 -39.35
CA LYS A 17 -8.35 16.93 -40.31
C LYS A 17 -8.13 18.43 -40.29
N PHE A 18 -7.94 19.01 -39.13
CA PHE A 18 -7.70 20.44 -38.96
C PHE A 18 -6.31 20.84 -39.50
N GLU A 19 -5.28 20.04 -39.25
CA GLU A 19 -3.94 20.26 -39.82
C GLU A 19 -3.97 20.19 -41.35
N ARG A 20 -4.70 19.23 -41.94
CA ARG A 20 -4.88 19.14 -43.39
C ARG A 20 -5.65 20.30 -43.98
N GLN A 21 -6.66 20.82 -43.30
CA GLN A 21 -7.44 21.99 -43.73
C GLN A 21 -6.59 23.25 -43.69
N MET A 22 -5.79 23.45 -42.61
CA MET A 22 -4.88 24.57 -42.49
C MET A 22 -3.74 24.54 -43.52
N ASP A 23 -3.19 23.34 -43.79
CA ASP A 23 -2.20 23.16 -44.83
C ASP A 23 -2.76 23.45 -46.26
N ALA A 24 -4.01 23.11 -46.50
CA ALA A 24 -4.69 23.38 -47.76
C ALA A 24 -4.94 24.90 -47.92
N GLU A 25 -5.36 25.59 -46.87
CA GLU A 25 -5.67 27.02 -46.88
C GLU A 25 -4.39 27.86 -46.99
N MET A 26 -3.31 27.46 -46.31
CA MET A 26 -2.02 28.09 -46.50
C MET A 26 -1.40 27.91 -47.90
N ARG A 27 -1.53 26.72 -48.50
CA ARG A 27 -1.08 26.47 -49.85
C ARG A 27 -1.86 27.35 -50.85
N PHE A 28 -3.16 27.46 -50.71
CA PHE A 28 -4.01 28.28 -51.53
C PHE A 28 -3.60 29.76 -51.48
N HIS A 29 -3.34 30.29 -50.31
CA HIS A 29 -2.87 31.66 -50.13
C HIS A 29 -1.47 31.89 -50.71
N LEU A 30 -0.57 30.90 -50.54
CA LEU A 30 0.77 30.96 -51.12
C LEU A 30 0.75 30.95 -52.66
N GLU A 31 -0.11 30.12 -53.25
CA GLU A 31 -0.33 30.04 -54.70
C GLU A 31 -0.90 31.35 -55.23
N MET A 32 -1.91 31.92 -54.58
CA MET A 32 -2.52 33.18 -54.96
C MET A 32 -1.55 34.39 -54.89
N GLU A 33 -0.68 34.45 -53.86
CA GLU A 33 0.30 35.51 -53.76
C GLU A 33 1.48 35.32 -54.74
N THR A 34 1.81 34.07 -55.07
CA THR A 34 2.78 33.73 -56.13
C THR A 34 2.26 34.19 -57.49
N GLU A 35 1.02 33.89 -57.83
CA GLU A 35 0.36 34.26 -59.11
C GLU A 35 0.29 35.82 -59.24
N LYS A 36 -0.04 36.51 -58.16
CA LYS A 36 -0.06 37.97 -58.12
C LYS A 36 1.32 38.62 -58.35
N ASN A 37 2.37 37.98 -57.86
CA ASN A 37 3.74 38.42 -58.08
C ASN A 37 4.22 38.12 -59.51
N ILE A 38 3.78 37.04 -60.15
CA ILE A 38 4.03 36.74 -61.55
C ILE A 38 3.34 37.82 -62.45
N LEU A 39 2.09 38.18 -62.16
CA LEU A 39 1.36 39.24 -62.86
C LEU A 39 2.05 40.61 -62.73
N ARG A 40 2.88 40.83 -61.71
CA ARG A 40 3.72 42.03 -61.52
C ARG A 40 5.06 41.97 -62.26
N GLY A 41 5.30 40.91 -63.07
CA GLY A 41 6.47 40.79 -63.91
C GLY A 41 7.65 40.04 -63.28
N MET A 42 7.47 39.35 -62.14
CA MET A 42 8.51 38.52 -61.55
C MET A 42 8.57 37.15 -62.23
N SER A 43 9.76 36.57 -62.29
CA SER A 43 9.89 35.18 -62.74
C SER A 43 9.24 34.25 -61.69
N GLU A 44 8.81 33.05 -62.10
CA GLU A 44 8.09 32.07 -61.27
C GLU A 44 8.86 31.72 -59.96
N GLU A 45 10.18 31.59 -60.09
CA GLU A 45 11.03 31.32 -58.92
C GLU A 45 11.16 32.53 -57.98
N GLU A 46 11.25 33.72 -58.51
CA GLU A 46 11.33 34.95 -57.73
C GLU A 46 10.00 35.26 -57.04
N ALA A 47 8.88 35.08 -57.77
CA ALA A 47 7.54 35.24 -57.25
C ALA A 47 7.25 34.32 -56.07
N ARG A 48 7.65 33.05 -56.20
CA ARG A 48 7.51 32.06 -55.10
C ARG A 48 8.36 32.38 -53.91
N ARG A 49 9.62 32.82 -54.10
CA ARG A 49 10.51 33.25 -53.01
C ARG A 49 10.01 34.51 -52.30
N ALA A 50 9.40 35.42 -53.06
CA ALA A 50 8.80 36.62 -52.52
C ALA A 50 7.53 36.30 -51.68
N ALA A 51 6.67 35.44 -52.16
CA ALA A 51 5.49 34.94 -51.47
C ALA A 51 5.87 34.22 -50.16
N LEU A 52 6.86 33.35 -50.16
CA LEU A 52 7.37 32.69 -48.95
C LEU A 52 7.96 33.66 -47.93
N ARG A 53 8.63 34.73 -48.37
CA ARG A 53 9.17 35.79 -47.51
C ARG A 53 8.09 36.67 -46.89
N SER A 54 7.05 37.01 -47.64
CA SER A 54 5.91 37.82 -47.17
C SER A 54 5.04 37.04 -46.17
N PHE A 55 5.01 35.73 -46.24
CA PHE A 55 4.28 34.84 -45.31
C PHE A 55 5.00 34.60 -43.96
N GLY A 56 6.26 35.06 -43.83
CA GLY A 56 6.99 35.00 -42.56
C GLY A 56 7.06 33.61 -41.97
N GLY A 57 7.70 32.67 -42.69
CA GLY A 57 8.00 31.33 -42.19
C GLY A 57 6.75 30.48 -41.81
N VAL A 58 6.32 29.59 -42.69
CA VAL A 58 5.12 28.72 -42.51
C VAL A 58 5.15 27.99 -41.17
N GLU A 59 6.30 27.57 -40.69
CA GLU A 59 6.46 26.87 -39.40
C GLU A 59 6.24 27.79 -38.19
N GLN A 60 6.69 29.05 -38.25
CA GLN A 60 6.48 30.01 -37.14
C GLN A 60 5.01 30.40 -37.00
N SER A 61 4.29 30.52 -38.13
CA SER A 61 2.86 30.81 -38.11
C SER A 61 2.06 29.62 -37.58
N LYS A 62 2.49 28.36 -37.86
CA LYS A 62 1.90 27.15 -37.30
C LYS A 62 2.12 27.01 -35.81
N GLU A 63 3.30 27.33 -35.30
CA GLU A 63 3.60 27.30 -33.86
C GLU A 63 2.83 28.38 -33.09
N ALA A 64 2.79 29.61 -33.60
CA ALA A 64 2.01 30.69 -32.99
C ALA A 64 0.50 30.35 -32.92
N TYR A 65 -0.06 29.71 -33.93
CA TYR A 65 -1.46 29.24 -33.92
C TYR A 65 -1.70 28.07 -32.98
N ARG A 66 -0.72 27.17 -32.83
CA ARG A 66 -0.78 26.04 -31.84
C ARG A 66 -0.75 26.57 -30.40
N ASP A 67 0.06 27.56 -30.11
CA ASP A 67 0.15 28.15 -28.77
C ASP A 67 -1.10 28.98 -28.44
N LEU A 68 -1.63 29.77 -29.36
CA LEU A 68 -2.90 30.46 -29.18
C LEU A 68 -4.07 29.51 -28.94
N SER A 69 -4.10 28.36 -29.60
CA SER A 69 -5.18 27.38 -29.42
C SER A 69 -5.09 26.63 -28.07
N ARG A 70 -3.88 26.41 -27.53
CA ARG A 70 -3.66 25.82 -26.19
C ARG A 70 -4.05 26.78 -25.08
N PHE A 71 -3.66 28.06 -25.20
CA PHE A 71 -4.04 29.08 -24.21
C PHE A 71 -5.56 29.29 -24.18
N ARG A 72 -6.22 29.30 -25.33
CA ARG A 72 -7.68 29.44 -25.42
C ARG A 72 -8.42 28.28 -24.73
N LEU A 73 -7.95 27.04 -24.86
CA LEU A 73 -8.58 25.90 -24.19
C LEU A 73 -8.44 26.00 -22.66
N VAL A 74 -7.30 26.43 -22.16
CA VAL A 74 -7.08 26.64 -20.73
C VAL A 74 -7.93 27.79 -20.20
N GLU A 75 -8.02 28.88 -20.93
CA GLU A 75 -8.82 30.04 -20.58
C GLU A 75 -10.33 29.74 -20.62
N GLU A 76 -10.81 29.05 -21.64
CA GLU A 76 -12.19 28.56 -21.72
C GLU A 76 -12.53 27.59 -20.58
N LEU A 77 -11.61 26.68 -20.26
CA LEU A 77 -11.78 25.76 -19.12
C LEU A 77 -11.85 26.52 -17.78
N TRP A 78 -10.99 27.50 -17.60
CA TRP A 78 -10.98 28.34 -16.40
C TRP A 78 -12.24 29.19 -16.26
N GLN A 79 -12.70 29.75 -17.34
CA GLN A 79 -13.98 30.50 -17.38
C GLN A 79 -15.16 29.59 -17.08
N ASP A 80 -15.19 28.38 -17.65
CA ASP A 80 -16.23 27.37 -17.42
C ASP A 80 -16.24 26.92 -15.94
N ILE A 81 -15.06 26.69 -15.35
CA ILE A 81 -14.92 26.36 -13.91
C ILE A 81 -15.43 27.50 -13.04
N ARG A 82 -15.00 28.73 -13.30
CA ARG A 82 -15.42 29.92 -12.53
C ARG A 82 -16.93 30.18 -12.64
N PHE A 83 -17.48 30.03 -13.82
CA PHE A 83 -18.92 30.17 -14.07
C PHE A 83 -19.69 29.08 -13.32
N SER A 84 -19.25 27.82 -13.42
CA SER A 84 -19.87 26.69 -12.74
C SER A 84 -19.80 26.83 -11.22
N ALA A 85 -18.67 27.27 -10.68
CA ALA A 85 -18.50 27.53 -9.24
C ALA A 85 -19.47 28.61 -8.74
N ARG A 86 -19.58 29.75 -9.44
CA ARG A 86 -20.54 30.80 -9.08
C ARG A 86 -21.99 30.34 -9.13
N LEU A 87 -22.30 29.45 -10.07
CA LEU A 87 -23.64 28.89 -10.21
C LEU A 87 -23.97 27.91 -9.08
N LEU A 88 -22.99 27.13 -8.63
CA LEU A 88 -23.10 26.23 -7.49
C LEU A 88 -23.26 26.99 -6.17
N LEU A 89 -22.47 28.05 -5.98
CA LEU A 89 -22.54 28.91 -4.79
C LEU A 89 -23.90 29.63 -4.61
N LYS A 90 -24.64 29.84 -5.70
CA LYS A 90 -26.01 30.43 -5.63
C LYS A 90 -27.05 29.45 -5.07
N GLN A 91 -26.70 28.18 -4.86
CA GLN A 91 -27.58 27.16 -4.29
C GLN A 91 -26.86 26.39 -3.17
N PRO A 92 -26.72 27.00 -1.99
CA PRO A 92 -25.88 26.48 -0.92
C PRO A 92 -26.37 25.11 -0.42
N GLY A 93 -27.68 24.87 -0.36
CA GLY A 93 -28.22 23.56 0.04
C GLY A 93 -27.83 22.42 -0.90
N PHE A 94 -27.92 22.63 -2.21
CA PHE A 94 -27.47 21.65 -3.21
C PHE A 94 -25.96 21.37 -3.10
N LEU A 95 -25.17 22.46 -3.00
CA LEU A 95 -23.74 22.38 -2.88
C LEU A 95 -23.32 21.62 -1.61
N ALA A 96 -23.97 21.93 -0.47
CA ALA A 96 -23.70 21.25 0.80
C ALA A 96 -23.98 19.75 0.72
N VAL A 97 -25.13 19.33 0.20
CA VAL A 97 -25.45 17.90 0.05
C VAL A 97 -24.48 17.21 -0.88
N ALA A 98 -24.16 17.80 -2.04
CA ALA A 98 -23.23 17.20 -2.99
C ALA A 98 -21.82 17.07 -2.42
N VAL A 99 -21.31 18.11 -1.75
CA VAL A 99 -19.98 18.12 -1.13
C VAL A 99 -19.91 17.12 0.02
N LEU A 100 -20.90 17.10 0.92
CA LEU A 100 -20.95 16.17 2.04
C LEU A 100 -20.99 14.71 1.57
N THR A 101 -21.84 14.42 0.58
CA THR A 101 -21.98 13.05 0.03
C THR A 101 -20.67 12.58 -0.62
N LEU A 102 -20.04 13.42 -1.44
CA LEU A 102 -18.76 13.09 -2.08
C LEU A 102 -17.62 13.01 -1.07
N SER A 103 -17.56 13.94 -0.11
CA SER A 103 -16.51 13.93 0.92
C SER A 103 -16.58 12.68 1.79
N LEU A 104 -17.80 12.24 2.16
CA LEU A 104 -17.99 11.02 2.93
C LEU A 104 -17.59 9.78 2.11
N GLY A 105 -18.02 9.72 0.84
CA GLY A 105 -17.67 8.62 -0.05
C GLY A 105 -16.15 8.51 -0.32
N ILE A 106 -15.52 9.63 -0.65
CA ILE A 106 -14.06 9.67 -0.91
C ILE A 106 -13.29 9.41 0.40
N GLY A 107 -13.69 10.02 1.51
CA GLY A 107 -13.03 9.84 2.80
C GLY A 107 -13.06 8.39 3.27
N ALA A 108 -14.22 7.74 3.22
CA ALA A 108 -14.37 6.33 3.56
C ALA A 108 -13.53 5.43 2.62
N SER A 109 -13.58 5.69 1.31
CA SER A 109 -12.78 4.95 0.31
C SER A 109 -11.28 5.07 0.58
N THR A 110 -10.81 6.29 0.87
CA THR A 110 -9.40 6.55 1.15
C THR A 110 -8.94 5.88 2.44
N ALA A 111 -9.75 5.95 3.50
CA ALA A 111 -9.45 5.32 4.78
C ALA A 111 -9.31 3.80 4.63
N ILE A 112 -10.29 3.14 3.99
CA ILE A 112 -10.26 1.68 3.79
C ILE A 112 -9.13 1.29 2.84
N PHE A 113 -8.91 2.03 1.75
CA PHE A 113 -7.79 1.77 0.85
C PHE A 113 -6.43 1.88 1.57
N THR A 114 -6.27 2.83 2.48
CA THR A 114 -5.04 2.96 3.27
C THR A 114 -4.79 1.74 4.14
N VAL A 115 -5.84 1.20 4.79
CA VAL A 115 -5.76 -0.04 5.56
C VAL A 115 -5.42 -1.24 4.66
N VAL A 116 -6.15 -1.39 3.55
CA VAL A 116 -5.91 -2.48 2.57
C VAL A 116 -4.49 -2.42 2.01
N ASN A 117 -4.02 -1.23 1.64
CA ASN A 117 -2.66 -1.05 1.16
C ASN A 117 -1.61 -1.41 2.22
N GLY A 118 -1.85 -1.02 3.47
CA GLY A 118 -0.94 -1.31 4.59
C GLY A 118 -0.89 -2.79 4.97
N VAL A 119 -2.01 -3.52 4.83
CA VAL A 119 -2.14 -4.91 5.30
C VAL A 119 -1.95 -5.92 4.16
N LEU A 120 -2.56 -5.69 2.98
CA LEU A 120 -2.58 -6.67 1.88
C LEU A 120 -1.55 -6.42 0.79
N ILE A 121 -1.14 -5.17 0.56
CA ILE A 121 -0.30 -4.82 -0.60
C ILE A 121 1.16 -4.63 -0.18
N ARG A 122 1.38 -4.10 1.02
CA ARG A 122 2.72 -3.82 1.50
C ARG A 122 3.41 -5.13 1.90
N SER A 123 4.52 -5.44 1.24
CA SER A 123 5.37 -6.58 1.61
C SER A 123 5.86 -6.45 3.05
N LEU A 124 6.05 -7.58 3.72
CA LEU A 124 6.68 -7.60 5.04
C LEU A 124 8.05 -6.92 4.97
N PRO A 125 8.43 -6.11 5.99
CA PRO A 125 9.67 -5.34 5.98
C PRO A 125 10.89 -6.20 6.35
N TYR A 126 10.93 -7.44 5.84
CA TYR A 126 11.99 -8.41 6.11
C TYR A 126 12.75 -8.76 4.84
N ARG A 127 13.94 -9.31 5.00
CA ARG A 127 14.75 -9.78 3.88
C ARG A 127 13.98 -10.87 3.11
N ASP A 128 13.84 -10.71 1.80
CA ASP A 128 13.20 -11.67 0.90
C ASP A 128 11.92 -12.31 1.49
N PRO A 129 10.85 -11.51 1.70
CA PRO A 129 9.66 -11.97 2.44
C PRO A 129 8.95 -13.14 1.79
N SER A 130 9.11 -13.33 0.48
CA SER A 130 8.57 -14.47 -0.26
C SER A 130 9.20 -15.82 0.12
N GLN A 131 10.37 -15.80 0.78
CA GLN A 131 11.05 -16.99 1.29
C GLN A 131 10.62 -17.33 2.73
N LEU A 132 9.85 -16.47 3.38
CA LEU A 132 9.34 -16.74 4.72
C LEU A 132 8.06 -17.58 4.63
N VAL A 133 8.08 -18.72 5.32
CA VAL A 133 6.95 -19.65 5.35
C VAL A 133 6.52 -19.93 6.79
N TRP A 134 5.23 -20.12 6.95
CA TRP A 134 4.60 -20.61 8.16
C TRP A 134 4.59 -22.13 8.13
N ILE A 135 4.81 -22.75 9.29
CA ILE A 135 4.78 -24.20 9.45
C ILE A 135 3.58 -24.55 10.33
N ASP A 136 2.56 -25.14 9.73
CA ASP A 136 1.33 -25.51 10.41
C ASP A 136 1.30 -27.00 10.79
N GLY A 137 0.42 -27.36 11.72
CA GLY A 137 0.19 -28.75 12.14
C GLY A 137 1.13 -29.23 13.23
N LEU A 138 1.94 -28.35 13.78
CA LEU A 138 2.82 -28.66 14.90
C LEU A 138 2.10 -28.41 16.22
N GLY A 139 1.40 -29.41 16.75
CA GLY A 139 1.00 -29.42 18.16
C GLY A 139 2.21 -29.73 19.01
N ILE A 140 3.07 -28.76 19.30
CA ILE A 140 4.21 -29.00 20.20
C ILE A 140 3.67 -29.03 21.62
N GLU A 141 3.41 -30.23 22.12
CA GLU A 141 3.30 -30.44 23.55
C GLU A 141 4.65 -30.18 24.20
N TRP A 142 4.66 -29.22 25.11
CA TRP A 142 5.84 -28.92 25.94
C TRP A 142 6.26 -30.17 26.69
N GLY A 143 7.36 -30.75 26.34
CA GLY A 143 7.91 -31.92 27.05
C GLY A 143 8.97 -32.71 26.31
N ASN A 144 8.89 -32.75 24.99
CA ASN A 144 9.89 -33.45 24.18
C ASN A 144 10.29 -32.63 22.95
N PRO A 145 11.31 -31.76 23.07
CA PRO A 145 11.80 -30.96 21.94
C PRO A 145 12.38 -31.79 20.79
N TYR A 146 12.70 -33.06 21.05
CA TYR A 146 13.26 -33.98 20.06
C TYR A 146 12.23 -34.96 19.46
N ALA A 147 10.94 -34.77 19.78
CA ALA A 147 9.88 -35.54 19.10
C ALA A 147 9.94 -35.25 17.58
N ASP A 148 9.58 -36.22 16.78
CA ASP A 148 9.55 -36.08 15.32
C ASP A 148 8.58 -34.96 14.84
N GLU A 149 7.65 -34.58 15.68
CA GLU A 149 6.71 -33.46 15.49
C GLU A 149 7.33 -32.11 15.83
N SER A 150 8.42 -32.07 16.61
CA SER A 150 9.09 -30.84 17.02
C SER A 150 9.98 -30.29 15.90
N PRO A 151 10.07 -28.96 15.73
CA PRO A 151 11.02 -28.32 14.80
C PRO A 151 12.46 -28.78 15.01
N TRP A 152 12.86 -29.06 16.24
CA TRP A 152 14.21 -29.56 16.57
C TRP A 152 14.42 -31.01 16.20
N GLY A 153 13.34 -31.81 16.09
CA GLY A 153 13.42 -33.19 15.61
C GLY A 153 13.61 -33.30 14.10
N TRP A 154 13.08 -32.38 13.32
CA TRP A 154 13.12 -32.50 11.86
C TRP A 154 13.99 -31.43 11.16
N ARG A 155 14.33 -30.30 11.77
CA ARG A 155 15.11 -29.22 11.13
C ARG A 155 16.40 -29.72 10.45
N ASP A 156 17.07 -30.68 11.05
CA ASP A 156 18.31 -31.25 10.51
C ASP A 156 18.06 -32.36 9.46
N ARG A 157 16.81 -32.84 9.34
CA ARG A 157 16.40 -33.92 8.43
C ARG A 157 15.71 -33.39 7.17
N VAL A 158 15.27 -32.12 7.17
CA VAL A 158 14.62 -31.42 6.07
C VAL A 158 15.60 -30.40 5.48
N LYS A 159 15.76 -30.44 4.16
CA LYS A 159 16.80 -29.67 3.47
C LYS A 159 16.31 -28.37 2.86
N SER A 160 15.00 -28.18 2.76
CA SER A 160 14.39 -27.02 2.11
C SER A 160 14.59 -25.70 2.87
N PHE A 161 14.84 -25.77 4.18
CA PHE A 161 14.92 -24.58 5.03
C PHE A 161 16.38 -24.15 5.29
N GLU A 162 16.62 -22.85 5.23
CA GLU A 162 17.87 -22.20 5.65
C GLU A 162 17.89 -22.06 7.17
N HIS A 163 16.79 -21.55 7.73
CA HIS A 163 16.57 -21.39 9.16
C HIS A 163 15.14 -21.76 9.52
N VAL A 164 14.97 -22.34 10.71
CA VAL A 164 13.66 -22.67 11.29
C VAL A 164 13.60 -22.03 12.66
N ALA A 165 12.63 -21.16 12.88
CA ALA A 165 12.45 -20.42 14.12
C ALA A 165 11.10 -20.76 14.76
N ALA A 166 11.06 -20.64 16.07
CA ALA A 166 9.85 -20.82 16.85
C ALA A 166 9.65 -19.70 17.85
N PHE A 167 8.40 -19.48 18.22
CA PHE A 167 8.04 -18.55 19.29
C PHE A 167 6.83 -19.05 20.07
N GLY A 168 6.77 -18.71 21.36
CA GLY A 168 5.65 -19.08 22.22
C GLY A 168 4.46 -18.16 21.97
N ALA A 169 3.28 -18.72 21.71
CA ALA A 169 2.04 -17.97 21.67
C ALA A 169 1.51 -17.80 23.09
N HIS A 170 1.81 -16.68 23.72
CA HIS A 170 1.28 -16.33 25.04
C HIS A 170 0.22 -15.24 24.88
N GLU A 171 -0.91 -15.45 25.53
CA GLU A 171 -1.89 -14.40 25.69
C GLU A 171 -1.62 -13.58 26.96
N GLY A 172 -1.45 -12.28 26.78
CA GLY A 172 -1.30 -11.32 27.85
C GLY A 172 0.11 -10.83 28.10
N GLY A 173 0.21 -9.58 28.54
CA GLY A 173 1.46 -8.91 28.83
C GLY A 173 2.12 -9.38 30.11
N VAL A 174 3.39 -9.00 30.29
CA VAL A 174 4.20 -9.26 31.46
C VAL A 174 4.47 -7.98 32.26
N ASN A 175 4.80 -8.11 33.52
CA ASN A 175 5.18 -6.99 34.37
C ASN A 175 6.68 -6.73 34.23
N LEU A 176 7.04 -5.55 33.72
CA LEU A 176 8.40 -5.06 33.64
C LEU A 176 8.69 -4.20 34.89
N ALA A 177 9.75 -4.51 35.59
CA ALA A 177 10.25 -3.72 36.72
C ALA A 177 11.77 -3.53 36.58
N GLY A 178 12.38 -2.78 37.53
CA GLY A 178 13.77 -2.36 37.41
C GLY A 178 13.95 -1.19 36.45
N ALA A 179 14.97 -0.41 36.53
CA ALA A 179 15.29 0.74 35.67
C ALA A 179 14.07 1.67 35.38
N GLY A 180 13.27 2.01 36.41
CA GLY A 180 12.07 2.87 36.33
C GLY A 180 10.84 2.24 37.00
N ASP A 181 9.67 2.88 36.81
CA ASP A 181 8.41 2.42 37.36
C ASP A 181 7.98 1.07 36.75
N ALA A 182 7.23 0.29 37.55
CA ALA A 182 6.68 -0.96 37.08
C ALA A 182 5.59 -0.67 36.01
N GLU A 183 5.67 -1.35 34.86
CA GLU A 183 4.70 -1.23 33.79
C GLU A 183 4.36 -2.59 33.17
N ARG A 184 3.16 -2.70 32.59
CA ARG A 184 2.77 -3.88 31.83
C ARG A 184 3.19 -3.73 30.37
N ILE A 185 3.93 -4.71 29.86
CA ILE A 185 4.49 -4.71 28.52
C ILE A 185 4.16 -6.01 27.78
N GLU A 186 4.29 -5.98 26.46
CA GLU A 186 4.19 -7.18 25.63
C GLU A 186 5.59 -7.81 25.45
N ALA A 187 5.70 -9.08 25.80
CA ALA A 187 6.94 -9.84 25.67
C ALA A 187 6.69 -11.18 24.98
N LEU A 188 7.70 -11.73 24.33
CA LEU A 188 7.62 -12.99 23.61
C LEU A 188 8.86 -13.84 23.84
N GLU A 189 8.64 -15.15 24.06
CA GLU A 189 9.70 -16.15 24.03
C GLU A 189 9.96 -16.55 22.58
N VAL A 190 11.23 -16.50 22.15
CA VAL A 190 11.64 -16.80 20.77
C VAL A 190 12.88 -17.68 20.73
N SER A 191 12.96 -18.58 19.73
CA SER A 191 14.19 -19.32 19.49
C SER A 191 15.36 -18.39 19.16
N ALA A 192 16.57 -18.81 19.42
CA ALA A 192 17.75 -17.98 19.23
C ALA A 192 17.92 -17.47 17.78
N ASN A 193 17.52 -18.27 16.82
CA ASN A 193 17.59 -17.90 15.39
C ASN A 193 16.37 -17.13 14.86
N PHE A 194 15.44 -16.71 15.71
CA PHE A 194 14.23 -15.97 15.35
C PHE A 194 14.53 -14.72 14.48
N PHE A 195 15.43 -13.89 14.97
CA PHE A 195 15.81 -12.65 14.26
C PHE A 195 16.56 -12.94 12.95
N GLN A 196 17.43 -13.95 12.95
CA GLN A 196 18.17 -14.39 11.78
C GLN A 196 17.22 -14.92 10.69
N THR A 197 16.19 -15.68 11.09
CA THR A 197 15.17 -16.20 10.17
C THR A 197 14.39 -15.05 9.51
N LEU A 198 14.07 -13.98 10.24
CA LEU A 198 13.46 -12.77 9.69
C LEU A 198 14.45 -11.92 8.86
N GLY A 199 15.75 -12.12 9.03
CA GLY A 199 16.78 -11.34 8.36
C GLY A 199 16.92 -9.93 8.90
N VAL A 200 16.70 -9.74 10.22
CA VAL A 200 16.84 -8.45 10.91
C VAL A 200 18.14 -8.39 11.70
N SER A 201 18.67 -7.17 11.86
CA SER A 201 19.89 -6.89 12.62
C SER A 201 19.58 -5.98 13.81
N ALA A 202 20.41 -6.05 14.86
CA ALA A 202 20.28 -5.16 16.02
C ALA A 202 20.58 -3.71 15.63
N VAL A 203 19.84 -2.77 16.22
CA VAL A 203 20.13 -1.33 16.16
C VAL A 203 21.31 -0.98 17.08
N ALA A 204 21.37 -1.65 18.23
CA ALA A 204 22.46 -1.52 19.21
C ALA A 204 22.67 -2.87 19.91
N GLY A 205 23.89 -3.15 20.33
CA GLY A 205 24.25 -4.42 20.95
C GLY A 205 24.19 -5.59 19.96
N ARG A 206 23.70 -6.74 20.43
CA ARG A 206 23.56 -7.95 19.62
C ARG A 206 22.18 -8.60 19.81
N LEU A 207 21.79 -9.46 18.87
CA LEU A 207 20.60 -10.32 18.99
C LEU A 207 21.00 -11.68 19.61
N PHE A 208 20.03 -12.58 19.72
CA PHE A 208 20.31 -13.92 20.25
C PHE A 208 21.19 -14.72 19.31
N GLU A 209 22.01 -15.56 19.91
CA GLU A 209 22.89 -16.54 19.30
C GLU A 209 22.51 -17.95 19.82
N PRO A 210 22.93 -19.04 19.20
CA PRO A 210 22.52 -20.39 19.58
C PRO A 210 22.79 -20.77 21.04
N GLU A 211 23.74 -20.10 21.68
CA GLU A 211 24.08 -20.33 23.10
C GLU A 211 22.93 -19.96 24.05
N GLN A 212 22.05 -19.02 23.65
CA GLN A 212 20.92 -18.59 24.47
C GLN A 212 19.79 -19.63 24.54
N GLU A 213 19.82 -20.67 23.71
CA GLU A 213 18.90 -21.81 23.84
C GLU A 213 19.27 -22.75 25.01
N ARG A 214 20.48 -22.57 25.59
CA ARG A 214 20.94 -23.38 26.72
C ARG A 214 20.42 -22.80 28.05
N PRO A 215 20.05 -23.68 29.00
CA PRO A 215 19.49 -23.24 30.29
C PRO A 215 20.38 -22.27 31.07
N GLU A 216 21.68 -22.30 30.85
CA GLU A 216 22.64 -21.48 31.60
C GLU A 216 22.74 -20.03 31.06
N HIS A 217 22.24 -19.79 29.80
CA HIS A 217 22.42 -18.54 29.07
C HIS A 217 21.10 -17.82 28.71
N TRP A 218 19.97 -18.27 29.25
CA TRP A 218 18.65 -17.76 28.90
C TRP A 218 18.31 -16.38 29.51
N ALA A 219 19.00 -15.98 30.57
CA ALA A 219 18.67 -14.77 31.36
C ALA A 219 19.06 -13.46 30.62
N VAL A 220 18.78 -13.38 29.35
CA VAL A 220 19.06 -12.21 28.49
C VAL A 220 17.79 -11.75 27.78
N ALA A 221 17.76 -10.47 27.43
CA ALA A 221 16.64 -9.86 26.74
C ALA A 221 17.10 -8.97 25.60
N VAL A 222 16.33 -8.97 24.52
CA VAL A 222 16.38 -7.97 23.45
C VAL A 222 15.18 -7.06 23.62
N ILE A 223 15.38 -5.76 23.65
CA ILE A 223 14.30 -4.77 23.82
C ILE A 223 13.96 -4.11 22.48
N SER A 224 12.73 -3.62 22.33
CA SER A 224 12.33 -2.86 21.16
C SER A 224 12.94 -1.45 21.15
N SER A 225 13.15 -0.88 19.97
CA SER A 225 13.55 0.53 19.82
C SER A 225 12.57 1.48 20.52
N ARG A 226 11.27 1.10 20.59
CA ARG A 226 10.25 1.87 21.31
C ARG A 226 10.46 1.86 22.82
N LEU A 227 10.73 0.69 23.41
CA LEU A 227 11.03 0.57 24.84
C LEU A 227 12.35 1.26 25.18
N TRP A 228 13.37 1.10 24.33
CA TRP A 228 14.64 1.79 24.47
C TRP A 228 14.50 3.31 24.50
N GLN A 229 13.67 3.88 23.57
CA GLN A 229 13.36 5.31 23.57
C GLN A 229 12.58 5.73 24.83
N ARG A 230 11.53 4.99 25.19
CA ARG A 230 10.58 5.39 26.25
C ARG A 230 11.21 5.30 27.65
N ARG A 231 12.01 4.26 27.91
CA ARG A 231 12.51 3.95 29.25
C ARG A 231 13.99 4.29 29.48
N PHE A 232 14.75 4.33 28.41
CA PHE A 232 16.20 4.54 28.49
C PHE A 232 16.67 5.76 27.68
N ASP A 233 15.77 6.54 27.13
CA ASP A 233 16.07 7.73 26.31
C ASP A 233 17.15 7.48 25.24
N ARG A 234 17.14 6.26 24.66
CA ARG A 234 18.16 5.76 23.73
C ARG A 234 19.59 5.77 24.27
N ALA A 235 19.76 5.77 25.57
CA ALA A 235 21.08 5.73 26.16
C ALA A 235 21.82 4.43 25.79
N PRO A 236 23.08 4.50 25.32
CA PRO A 236 23.84 3.29 24.93
C PRO A 236 24.09 2.34 26.11
N ASP A 237 24.17 2.87 27.32
CA ASP A 237 24.36 2.13 28.54
C ASP A 237 23.13 1.32 29.00
N ALA A 238 22.03 1.37 28.26
CA ALA A 238 20.91 0.44 28.42
C ALA A 238 21.34 -1.02 28.18
N ILE A 239 22.31 -1.23 27.28
CA ILE A 239 22.91 -2.55 27.06
C ILE A 239 23.78 -2.91 28.26
N GLY A 240 23.58 -4.12 28.77
CA GLY A 240 24.21 -4.59 30.02
C GLY A 240 23.42 -4.29 31.28
N LYS A 241 22.40 -3.42 31.25
CA LYS A 241 21.50 -3.21 32.39
C LYS A 241 20.58 -4.41 32.62
N THR A 242 20.22 -4.61 33.88
CA THR A 242 19.27 -5.66 34.26
C THR A 242 17.87 -5.10 34.39
N ILE A 243 16.90 -5.79 33.79
CA ILE A 243 15.45 -5.57 33.92
C ILE A 243 14.83 -6.78 34.61
N GLN A 244 13.68 -6.59 35.23
CA GLN A 244 12.91 -7.68 35.83
C GLN A 244 11.62 -7.90 35.00
N ILE A 245 11.43 -9.12 34.55
CA ILE A 245 10.22 -9.54 33.83
C ILE A 245 9.52 -10.59 34.68
N ASN A 246 8.32 -10.28 35.18
CA ASN A 246 7.59 -11.09 36.15
C ASN A 246 8.45 -11.54 37.35
N GLY A 247 9.29 -10.64 37.90
CA GLY A 247 10.16 -10.88 39.01
C GLY A 247 11.46 -11.63 38.69
N LYS A 248 11.72 -12.01 37.47
CA LYS A 248 12.97 -12.63 37.01
C LYS A 248 13.87 -11.63 36.34
N SER A 249 15.17 -11.73 36.64
CA SER A 249 16.19 -10.80 36.14
C SER A 249 16.69 -11.20 34.75
N PHE A 250 16.74 -10.23 33.84
CA PHE A 250 17.26 -10.39 32.47
C PHE A 250 18.25 -9.26 32.17
N THR A 251 19.36 -9.60 31.54
CA THR A 251 20.32 -8.61 31.05
C THR A 251 19.97 -8.19 29.65
N ILE A 252 19.84 -6.89 29.41
CA ILE A 252 19.61 -6.36 28.05
C ILE A 252 20.90 -6.55 27.25
N ILE A 253 20.82 -7.30 26.14
CA ILE A 253 21.96 -7.55 25.24
C ILE A 253 21.88 -6.82 23.91
N GLY A 254 20.69 -6.34 23.57
CA GLY A 254 20.49 -5.62 22.30
C GLY A 254 19.15 -4.95 22.15
N VAL A 255 19.06 -4.17 21.09
CA VAL A 255 17.86 -3.42 20.68
C VAL A 255 17.44 -3.88 19.30
N ALA A 256 16.22 -4.34 19.18
CA ALA A 256 15.61 -4.74 17.90
C ALA A 256 15.23 -3.51 17.07
N PRO A 257 15.24 -3.61 15.72
CA PRO A 257 14.87 -2.51 14.84
C PRO A 257 13.36 -2.21 14.92
N PRO A 258 12.97 -0.94 14.64
CA PRO A 258 11.57 -0.51 14.74
C PRO A 258 10.65 -1.18 13.70
N GLU A 259 11.21 -1.74 12.64
CA GLU A 259 10.49 -2.48 11.60
C GLU A 259 10.03 -3.87 12.07
N LEU A 260 10.60 -4.38 13.16
CA LEU A 260 10.22 -5.67 13.73
C LEU A 260 8.86 -5.56 14.43
N GLN A 261 7.82 -5.98 13.71
CA GLN A 261 6.43 -5.94 14.18
C GLN A 261 5.75 -7.31 14.16
N TYR A 262 6.48 -8.37 13.83
CA TYR A 262 5.98 -9.75 13.82
C TYR A 262 6.34 -10.48 15.12
N PRO A 263 5.41 -11.32 15.65
CA PRO A 263 4.02 -11.54 15.21
C PRO A 263 3.09 -10.38 15.57
N THR A 264 3.49 -9.52 16.46
CA THR A 264 2.77 -8.32 16.91
C THR A 264 3.76 -7.27 17.42
N LYS A 265 3.27 -6.10 17.84
CA LYS A 265 4.11 -5.06 18.44
C LYS A 265 4.54 -5.47 19.84
N LEU A 266 5.76 -5.94 19.97
CA LEU A 266 6.37 -6.37 21.21
C LEU A 266 7.31 -5.30 21.80
N ASP A 267 7.50 -5.35 23.09
CA ASP A 267 8.46 -4.52 23.81
C ASP A 267 9.75 -5.27 24.12
N VAL A 268 9.66 -6.58 24.40
CA VAL A 268 10.79 -7.42 24.80
C VAL A 268 10.70 -8.80 24.18
N TRP A 269 11.84 -9.32 23.76
CA TRP A 269 12.04 -10.71 23.39
C TRP A 269 12.98 -11.36 24.39
N ILE A 270 12.66 -12.59 24.80
CA ILE A 270 13.49 -13.44 25.65
C ILE A 270 13.70 -14.79 24.97
N PRO A 271 14.79 -15.53 25.27
CA PRO A 271 15.05 -16.82 24.67
C PRO A 271 13.97 -17.83 25.04
N LEU A 272 13.53 -18.61 24.06
CA LEU A 272 12.66 -19.76 24.26
C LEU A 272 13.50 -20.94 24.74
N SER A 273 13.29 -21.43 25.96
CA SER A 273 13.96 -22.62 26.46
C SER A 273 13.01 -23.82 26.42
N PHE A 274 13.46 -24.89 25.83
CA PHE A 274 12.74 -26.17 25.80
C PHE A 274 12.96 -27.01 27.04
N VAL A 275 13.93 -26.65 27.89
CA VAL A 275 14.20 -27.35 29.13
C VAL A 275 13.40 -26.67 30.23
N LYS A 276 12.34 -27.34 30.70
CA LYS A 276 11.53 -26.89 31.83
C LYS A 276 12.36 -26.97 33.12
N THR A 277 13.00 -25.87 33.50
CA THR A 277 13.47 -25.71 34.87
C THR A 277 12.45 -24.89 35.66
N PRO A 278 12.24 -25.16 36.98
CA PRO A 278 11.31 -24.38 37.79
C PRO A 278 11.60 -22.88 37.74
N ASP A 279 12.85 -22.49 37.52
CA ASP A 279 13.30 -21.10 37.46
C ASP A 279 13.05 -20.44 36.11
N TYR A 280 12.72 -21.20 35.08
CA TYR A 280 12.56 -20.69 33.71
C TYR A 280 11.18 -20.07 33.40
N PHE A 281 10.12 -20.52 34.09
CA PHE A 281 8.76 -20.07 33.76
C PHE A 281 8.59 -18.55 33.99
N VAL A 282 8.72 -17.78 32.91
CA VAL A 282 8.41 -16.34 32.88
C VAL A 282 6.92 -16.12 32.66
N PHE A 283 6.32 -16.96 31.82
CA PHE A 283 4.90 -16.90 31.51
C PHE A 283 4.14 -18.00 32.28
N ASN A 284 3.07 -17.59 32.95
CA ASN A 284 2.28 -18.47 33.81
C ASN A 284 1.24 -19.29 33.02
N SER A 285 1.62 -19.87 31.87
CA SER A 285 0.69 -20.67 31.05
C SER A 285 1.11 -22.12 30.93
N ASN A 286 0.22 -23.02 31.33
CA ASN A 286 0.36 -24.46 31.15
C ASN A 286 0.16 -24.92 29.67
N SER A 287 -0.22 -24.01 28.80
CA SER A 287 -0.55 -24.27 27.40
C SER A 287 0.03 -23.23 26.48
N ALA A 288 1.36 -23.11 26.47
CA ALA A 288 2.00 -22.29 25.45
C ALA A 288 2.01 -23.08 24.14
N GLU A 289 1.16 -22.69 23.23
CA GLU A 289 1.24 -23.14 21.85
C GLU A 289 2.50 -22.56 21.22
N THR A 290 3.38 -23.41 20.72
CA THR A 290 4.58 -22.96 20.04
C THR A 290 4.27 -22.85 18.55
N ARG A 291 4.50 -21.68 18.01
CA ARG A 291 4.33 -21.34 16.59
C ARG A 291 5.67 -21.39 15.88
N VAL A 292 5.67 -21.87 14.64
CA VAL A 292 6.89 -22.11 13.88
C VAL A 292 6.81 -21.43 12.52
N PHE A 293 7.90 -20.80 12.15
CA PHE A 293 8.10 -20.26 10.82
C PHE A 293 9.52 -20.56 10.35
N ALA A 294 9.74 -20.53 9.05
CA ALA A 294 11.03 -20.86 8.48
C ALA A 294 11.37 -19.93 7.31
N ARG A 295 12.64 -19.94 6.96
CA ARG A 295 13.14 -19.34 5.73
C ARG A 295 13.52 -20.45 4.76
N LEU A 296 12.99 -20.40 3.55
CA LEU A 296 13.40 -21.29 2.46
C LEU A 296 14.85 -20.97 2.06
N LYS A 297 15.60 -21.99 1.67
CA LYS A 297 16.89 -21.79 1.02
C LYS A 297 16.74 -21.11 -0.33
N SER A 298 17.77 -20.39 -0.73
CA SER A 298 17.80 -19.78 -2.06
C SER A 298 17.58 -20.83 -3.15
N GLY A 299 16.65 -20.54 -4.06
CA GLY A 299 16.29 -21.43 -5.16
C GLY A 299 15.32 -22.55 -4.84
N VAL A 300 14.91 -22.74 -3.57
CA VAL A 300 13.88 -23.70 -3.19
C VAL A 300 12.50 -23.04 -3.31
N THR A 301 11.59 -23.71 -3.99
CA THR A 301 10.20 -23.27 -4.15
C THR A 301 9.33 -23.74 -2.99
N LEU A 302 8.21 -23.03 -2.75
CA LEU A 302 7.21 -23.43 -1.77
C LEU A 302 6.71 -24.86 -2.02
N ALA A 303 6.48 -25.24 -3.29
CA ALA A 303 5.99 -26.57 -3.65
C ALA A 303 7.00 -27.68 -3.31
N GLU A 304 8.29 -27.45 -3.48
CA GLU A 304 9.34 -28.39 -3.08
C GLU A 304 9.39 -28.57 -1.56
N ALA A 305 9.29 -27.48 -0.79
CA ALA A 305 9.24 -27.54 0.66
C ALA A 305 7.99 -28.25 1.17
N GLN A 306 6.83 -28.02 0.57
CA GLN A 306 5.58 -28.71 0.87
C GLN A 306 5.70 -30.22 0.60
N ALA A 307 6.29 -30.60 -0.54
CA ALA A 307 6.49 -32.01 -0.90
C ALA A 307 7.45 -32.70 0.08
N GLU A 308 8.55 -32.05 0.46
CA GLU A 308 9.52 -32.58 1.42
C GLU A 308 8.89 -32.76 2.81
N MET A 309 8.15 -31.77 3.31
CA MET A 309 7.49 -31.85 4.62
C MET A 309 6.37 -32.89 4.65
N LYS A 310 5.63 -33.05 3.55
CA LYS A 310 4.65 -34.12 3.40
C LYS A 310 5.32 -35.49 3.45
N ALA A 311 6.38 -35.72 2.68
CA ALA A 311 7.15 -36.95 2.67
C ALA A 311 7.77 -37.26 4.04
N TYR A 312 8.23 -36.21 4.75
CA TYR A 312 8.69 -36.35 6.13
C TYR A 312 7.56 -36.86 7.05
N SER A 313 6.40 -36.19 7.03
CA SER A 313 5.23 -36.53 7.85
C SER A 313 4.76 -37.98 7.62
N GLU A 314 4.74 -38.43 6.36
CA GLU A 314 4.38 -39.79 5.99
C GLU A 314 5.42 -40.81 6.51
N ARG A 315 6.71 -40.49 6.40
CA ARG A 315 7.80 -41.36 6.85
C ARG A 315 7.78 -41.63 8.36
N VAL A 316 7.52 -40.53 9.15
CA VAL A 316 7.45 -40.64 10.61
C VAL A 316 6.06 -40.92 11.14
N LYS A 317 5.09 -41.13 10.25
CA LYS A 317 3.70 -41.52 10.54
C LYS A 317 2.98 -40.54 11.47
N LEU A 318 3.14 -39.23 11.20
CA LEU A 318 2.41 -38.22 11.94
C LEU A 318 0.91 -38.33 11.70
N ASN A 319 0.13 -38.12 12.75
CA ASN A 319 -1.34 -38.14 12.68
C ASN A 319 -1.89 -37.02 11.77
N ARG A 320 -1.17 -35.91 11.66
CA ARG A 320 -1.46 -34.78 10.76
C ARG A 320 -0.23 -34.45 9.94
N PRO A 321 -0.36 -34.19 8.63
CA PRO A 321 0.75 -33.71 7.84
C PRO A 321 1.12 -32.30 8.30
N ILE A 322 2.42 -32.01 8.29
CA ILE A 322 2.93 -30.67 8.54
C ILE A 322 2.69 -29.84 7.29
N GLY A 323 1.94 -28.76 7.43
CA GLY A 323 1.67 -27.79 6.37
C GLY A 323 2.82 -26.77 6.22
N VAL A 324 3.00 -26.27 5.01
CA VAL A 324 3.92 -25.16 4.73
C VAL A 324 3.17 -24.15 3.88
N GLU A 325 3.03 -22.94 4.39
CA GLU A 325 2.31 -21.85 3.73
C GLU A 325 3.14 -20.57 3.74
N PRO A 326 2.93 -19.63 2.80
CA PRO A 326 3.61 -18.33 2.89
C PRO A 326 3.28 -17.65 4.23
N LEU A 327 4.28 -17.13 4.93
CA LEU A 327 4.08 -16.42 6.20
C LEU A 327 3.10 -15.25 6.05
N PHE A 328 3.10 -14.59 4.90
CA PHE A 328 2.19 -13.51 4.59
C PHE A 328 0.71 -13.96 4.56
N GLU A 329 0.41 -15.14 4.04
CA GLU A 329 -0.98 -15.67 3.98
C GLU A 329 -1.50 -15.98 5.39
N GLU A 330 -0.67 -16.52 6.28
CA GLU A 330 -1.02 -16.73 7.70
C GLU A 330 -1.37 -15.41 8.40
N LEU A 331 -0.60 -14.35 8.14
CA LEU A 331 -0.83 -13.03 8.75
C LEU A 331 -2.08 -12.31 8.24
N VAL A 332 -2.46 -12.52 6.99
CA VAL A 332 -3.52 -11.74 6.34
C VAL A 332 -4.73 -12.56 5.93
N GLY A 333 -4.64 -13.90 5.96
CA GLY A 333 -5.66 -14.80 5.42
C GLY A 333 -7.06 -14.56 6.01
N GLU A 334 -7.17 -14.46 7.32
CA GLU A 334 -8.45 -14.18 7.99
C GLU A 334 -8.99 -12.76 7.71
N VAL A 335 -8.09 -11.79 7.63
CA VAL A 335 -8.47 -10.37 7.46
C VAL A 335 -8.77 -10.04 5.99
N ARG A 336 -8.22 -10.79 5.05
CA ARG A 336 -8.35 -10.57 3.60
C ARG A 336 -9.81 -10.57 3.14
N GLN A 337 -10.61 -11.52 3.60
CA GLN A 337 -12.03 -11.61 3.22
C GLN A 337 -12.83 -10.42 3.79
N ILE A 338 -12.56 -10.04 5.04
CA ILE A 338 -13.21 -8.90 5.69
C ILE A 338 -12.85 -7.60 4.97
N LEU A 339 -11.57 -7.40 4.65
CA LEU A 339 -11.10 -6.21 3.93
C LEU A 339 -11.67 -6.14 2.51
N ALA A 340 -11.77 -7.27 1.80
CA ALA A 340 -12.39 -7.34 0.48
C ALA A 340 -13.88 -6.95 0.53
N LEU A 341 -14.61 -7.43 1.54
CA LEU A 341 -16.01 -7.08 1.77
C LEU A 341 -16.18 -5.60 2.09
N LEU A 342 -15.32 -5.05 2.94
CA LEU A 342 -15.32 -3.62 3.27
C LEU A 342 -15.02 -2.75 2.03
N MET A 343 -14.05 -3.16 1.19
CA MET A 343 -13.76 -2.47 -0.07
C MET A 343 -14.97 -2.46 -1.01
N ALA A 344 -15.67 -3.60 -1.14
CA ALA A 344 -16.89 -3.68 -1.93
C ALA A 344 -17.98 -2.77 -1.38
N ALA A 345 -18.23 -2.80 -0.07
CA ALA A 345 -19.25 -1.96 0.58
C ALA A 345 -18.99 -0.47 0.35
N VAL A 346 -17.75 -0.02 0.52
CA VAL A 346 -17.36 1.38 0.28
C VAL A 346 -17.44 1.75 -1.19
N GLY A 347 -17.11 0.82 -2.10
CA GLY A 347 -17.32 0.99 -3.54
C GLY A 347 -18.79 1.24 -3.87
N PHE A 348 -19.72 0.50 -3.25
CA PHE A 348 -21.15 0.74 -3.39
C PHE A 348 -21.60 2.09 -2.82
N VAL A 349 -21.10 2.50 -1.67
CA VAL A 349 -21.39 3.83 -1.09
C VAL A 349 -20.94 4.93 -2.05
N LEU A 350 -19.76 4.81 -2.65
CA LEU A 350 -19.26 5.76 -3.63
C LEU A 350 -20.13 5.79 -4.90
N LEU A 351 -20.58 4.63 -5.38
CA LEU A 351 -21.49 4.55 -6.52
C LEU A 351 -22.82 5.22 -6.22
N ILE A 352 -23.40 4.99 -5.03
CA ILE A 352 -24.63 5.66 -4.58
C ILE A 352 -24.41 7.18 -4.50
N ALA A 353 -23.28 7.62 -3.96
CA ALA A 353 -22.95 9.05 -3.92
C ALA A 353 -22.88 9.67 -5.32
N CYS A 354 -22.21 9.00 -6.25
CA CYS A 354 -22.13 9.43 -7.65
C CYS A 354 -23.49 9.45 -8.33
N ALA A 355 -24.33 8.42 -8.12
CA ALA A 355 -25.69 8.36 -8.66
C ALA A 355 -26.57 9.48 -8.12
N ASN A 356 -26.51 9.77 -6.82
CA ASN A 356 -27.23 10.87 -6.19
C ASN A 356 -26.84 12.23 -6.79
N VAL A 357 -25.55 12.49 -6.92
CA VAL A 357 -25.06 13.74 -7.57
C VAL A 357 -25.51 13.80 -9.02
N ALA A 358 -25.43 12.70 -9.77
CA ALA A 358 -25.90 12.64 -11.16
C ALA A 358 -27.40 12.92 -11.27
N ASN A 359 -28.22 12.30 -10.43
CA ASN A 359 -29.68 12.52 -10.39
C ASN A 359 -30.03 13.98 -10.04
N LEU A 360 -29.34 14.56 -9.08
CA LEU A 360 -29.51 15.97 -8.72
C LEU A 360 -29.15 16.90 -9.89
N LEU A 361 -28.09 16.61 -10.64
CA LEU A 361 -27.70 17.38 -11.83
C LEU A 361 -28.72 17.23 -12.96
N LEU A 362 -29.26 16.02 -13.18
CA LEU A 362 -30.29 15.75 -14.19
C LEU A 362 -31.61 16.48 -13.85
N ALA A 363 -32.09 16.39 -12.62
CA ALA A 363 -33.30 17.13 -12.16
C ALA A 363 -33.15 18.63 -12.40
N ARG A 364 -31.98 19.17 -12.11
CA ARG A 364 -31.70 20.61 -12.31
C ARG A 364 -31.68 20.98 -13.81
N SER A 365 -31.11 20.13 -14.65
CA SER A 365 -31.10 20.38 -16.10
C SER A 365 -32.49 20.39 -16.70
N ALA A 366 -33.40 19.54 -16.19
CA ALA A 366 -34.81 19.50 -16.61
C ALA A 366 -35.57 20.77 -16.21
N THR A 367 -35.38 21.27 -15.00
CA THR A 367 -35.99 22.53 -14.51
C THR A 367 -35.55 23.72 -15.36
N ARG A 368 -34.25 23.79 -15.68
CA ARG A 368 -33.70 24.88 -16.50
C ARG A 368 -34.21 24.89 -17.95
N ARG A 369 -34.47 23.68 -18.52
CA ARG A 369 -35.10 23.59 -19.84
C ARG A 369 -36.52 24.13 -19.85
N LYS A 370 -37.29 23.87 -18.78
CA LYS A 370 -38.65 24.42 -18.62
C LYS A 370 -38.63 25.97 -18.50
N GLU A 371 -37.72 26.55 -17.71
CA GLU A 371 -37.57 27.99 -17.63
C GLU A 371 -37.20 28.64 -18.97
N LEU A 372 -36.29 28.03 -19.71
CA LEU A 372 -35.90 28.53 -21.03
C LEU A 372 -37.05 28.41 -22.05
N ALA A 373 -37.82 27.34 -22.01
CA ALA A 373 -38.98 27.16 -22.88
C ALA A 373 -40.07 28.21 -22.57
N VAL A 374 -40.37 28.47 -21.28
CA VAL A 374 -41.34 29.53 -20.85
C VAL A 374 -40.84 30.92 -21.28
N ARG A 375 -39.54 31.22 -21.09
CA ARG A 375 -38.99 32.51 -21.54
C ARG A 375 -39.06 32.68 -23.05
N ALA A 376 -38.77 31.63 -23.82
CA ALA A 376 -38.85 31.63 -25.27
C ALA A 376 -40.33 31.87 -25.75
N ALA A 377 -41.31 31.22 -25.11
CA ALA A 377 -42.72 31.41 -25.39
C ALA A 377 -43.20 32.84 -25.07
N LEU A 378 -42.73 33.42 -23.92
CA LEU A 378 -43.10 34.78 -23.52
C LEU A 378 -42.47 35.87 -24.47
N VAL A 379 -41.27 35.59 -25.03
CA VAL A 379 -40.67 36.51 -26.00
C VAL A 379 -41.38 36.42 -27.36
N ALA A 380 -41.81 35.22 -27.77
CA ALA A 380 -42.61 35.04 -29.01
C ALA A 380 -43.96 35.75 -28.93
N LEU A 381 -44.66 35.71 -27.80
CA LEU A 381 -45.95 36.39 -27.54
C LEU A 381 -45.82 37.94 -27.48
N ARG A 382 -44.63 38.49 -27.37
CA ARG A 382 -44.38 39.93 -27.28
C ARG A 382 -44.08 40.59 -28.63
N HIS A 383 -43.93 39.75 -29.64
CA HIS A 383 -43.66 40.17 -31.05
C HIS A 383 -44.86 39.97 -31.98
N GLU A 384 -46.04 39.50 -31.48
CA GLU A 384 -47.36 39.63 -32.12
C GLU A 384 -48.08 40.87 -31.51
#